data_0438b6af972cc29a9c7e86097a5d729e
#
_entry.id   0438b6af972cc29a9c7e86097a5d729e
#
_cell.length_a   1.000
_cell.length_b   1.000
_cell.length_c   1.000
_cell.angle_alpha   90.00
_cell.angle_beta   90.00
_cell.angle_gamma   90.00
#
_symmetry.space_group_name_H-M   'P 1'
#
loop_
_entity.id
_entity.type
_entity.pdbx_description
1 polymer ?
#
loop_
_entity_poly.entity_id
_entity_poly.type
_entity_poly.pdbx_seq_one_letter_code
_entity_poly.pdbx_strand_id
1 'polypeptide(L)'
;MTKILILEDDDFIRQQLAGILQEKGYSVVEAASVGQFNKIYEQEESEIDVFLLDVYLPDGNGFDVCRKIREHGSQIIIFLTSCDDEDSIIKGLDCGGDDYVVKPFRVAELVSRIMANVRRISGGTDIYKDGTLTVDFKNKSIMHADKQISVSPTEFHVLEILINNKGLIVRRDTFFQKMWDRYGTFVEDNTLTVTVSRLKTKLGNRDDGRAYIETIRGIGYRWN
;
A
#
# COMPACT_ATOMS: atom_id res chain seq x y z
N MET A 1 15.70 -3.08 10.42
CA MET A 1 15.02 -4.08 9.57
C MET A 1 13.56 -4.00 9.95
N THR A 2 12.64 -3.78 9.01
CA THR A 2 11.21 -3.64 9.33
C THR A 2 10.66 -4.95 9.88
N LYS A 3 10.01 -4.88 11.04
CA LYS A 3 9.43 -6.02 11.75
C LYS A 3 7.90 -5.99 11.58
N ILE A 4 7.35 -7.10 11.10
CA ILE A 4 5.92 -7.25 10.78
C ILE A 4 5.33 -8.32 11.69
N LEU A 5 4.21 -8.01 12.35
CA LEU A 5 3.44 -9.00 13.07
C LEU A 5 2.19 -9.35 12.22
N ILE A 6 1.99 -10.65 12.00
CA ILE A 6 0.81 -11.20 11.32
C ILE A 6 -0.10 -11.82 12.36
N LEU A 7 -1.34 -11.36 12.45
CA LEU A 7 -2.41 -11.94 13.25
C LEU A 7 -3.46 -12.53 12.29
N GLU A 8 -3.45 -13.86 12.16
CA GLU A 8 -4.26 -14.62 11.20
C GLU A 8 -4.46 -16.03 11.75
N ASP A 9 -5.68 -16.49 11.87
CA ASP A 9 -5.99 -17.82 12.41
C ASP A 9 -5.79 -18.95 11.40
N ASP A 10 -5.95 -18.67 10.10
CA ASP A 10 -5.67 -19.66 9.04
C ASP A 10 -4.15 -19.89 8.93
N ASP A 11 -3.71 -21.08 9.34
CA ASP A 11 -2.30 -21.49 9.32
C ASP A 11 -1.68 -21.40 7.93
N PHE A 12 -2.43 -21.77 6.89
CA PHE A 12 -1.92 -21.77 5.52
C PHE A 12 -1.67 -20.33 5.03
N ILE A 13 -2.63 -19.44 5.24
CA ILE A 13 -2.50 -18.02 4.87
C ILE A 13 -1.36 -17.39 5.66
N ARG A 14 -1.32 -17.61 6.97
CA ARG A 14 -0.32 -17.03 7.87
C ARG A 14 1.10 -17.44 7.47
N GLN A 15 1.36 -18.74 7.30
CA GLN A 15 2.67 -19.25 6.90
C GLN A 15 3.09 -18.82 5.50
N GLN A 16 2.16 -18.79 4.55
CA GLN A 16 2.43 -18.32 3.19
C GLN A 16 2.85 -16.84 3.18
N LEU A 17 2.13 -16.00 3.93
CA LEU A 17 2.48 -14.58 4.07
C LEU A 17 3.83 -14.40 4.75
N ALA A 18 4.07 -15.12 5.85
CA ALA A 18 5.33 -15.06 6.59
C ALA A 18 6.52 -15.42 5.68
N GLY A 19 6.44 -16.53 4.96
CA GLY A 19 7.52 -16.96 4.06
C GLY A 19 7.84 -15.93 2.98
N ILE A 20 6.82 -15.37 2.33
CA ILE A 20 7.04 -14.38 1.27
C ILE A 20 7.60 -13.06 1.81
N LEU A 21 7.13 -12.61 2.98
CA LEU A 21 7.64 -11.39 3.60
C LEU A 21 9.10 -11.58 4.06
N GLN A 22 9.45 -12.75 4.60
CA GLN A 22 10.82 -13.10 4.95
C GLN A 22 11.75 -13.13 3.73
N GLU A 23 11.31 -13.71 2.62
CA GLU A 23 12.06 -13.66 1.33
C GLU A 23 12.29 -12.23 0.83
N LYS A 24 11.40 -11.29 1.16
CA LYS A 24 11.55 -9.86 0.88
C LYS A 24 12.43 -9.11 1.87
N GLY A 25 13.00 -9.80 2.87
CA GLY A 25 13.91 -9.22 3.84
C GLY A 25 13.24 -8.56 5.04
N TYR A 26 11.97 -8.88 5.33
CA TYR A 26 11.29 -8.44 6.55
C TYR A 26 11.53 -9.42 7.69
N SER A 27 11.57 -8.91 8.93
CA SER A 27 11.45 -9.74 10.14
C SER A 27 9.96 -10.01 10.38
N VAL A 28 9.55 -11.26 10.53
CA VAL A 28 8.14 -11.62 10.69
C VAL A 28 7.92 -12.34 12.00
N VAL A 29 6.89 -11.92 12.73
CA VAL A 29 6.38 -12.56 13.93
C VAL A 29 4.93 -12.99 13.65
N GLU A 30 4.57 -14.19 14.09
CA GLU A 30 3.29 -14.80 13.79
C GLU A 30 2.44 -14.98 15.06
N ALA A 31 1.16 -14.65 14.96
CA ALA A 31 0.16 -14.91 15.99
C ALA A 31 -1.08 -15.54 15.32
N ALA A 32 -1.52 -16.70 15.84
CA ALA A 32 -2.70 -17.40 15.34
C ALA A 32 -3.98 -17.02 16.10
N SER A 33 -3.88 -16.16 17.11
CA SER A 33 -5.01 -15.76 17.96
C SER A 33 -4.73 -14.44 18.67
N VAL A 34 -5.79 -13.78 19.13
CA VAL A 34 -5.68 -12.56 19.96
C VAL A 34 -4.90 -12.84 21.26
N GLY A 35 -5.08 -14.03 21.83
CA GLY A 35 -4.33 -14.43 23.02
C GLY A 35 -2.82 -14.54 22.78
N GLN A 36 -2.39 -15.05 21.60
CA GLN A 36 -0.97 -15.06 21.22
C GLN A 36 -0.47 -13.66 20.89
N PHE A 37 -1.25 -12.88 20.13
CA PHE A 37 -0.94 -11.49 19.85
C PHE A 37 -0.64 -10.71 21.13
N ASN A 38 -1.50 -10.80 22.14
CA ASN A 38 -1.33 -10.04 23.37
C ASN A 38 0.00 -10.37 24.07
N LYS A 39 0.40 -11.64 24.12
CA LYS A 39 1.67 -12.06 24.72
C LYS A 39 2.87 -11.49 23.98
N ILE A 40 2.83 -11.50 22.64
CA ILE A 40 3.91 -10.95 21.80
C ILE A 40 3.93 -9.41 21.94
N TYR A 41 2.77 -8.78 21.88
CA TYR A 41 2.64 -7.34 21.96
C TYR A 41 3.18 -6.77 23.28
N GLU A 42 2.90 -7.42 24.42
CA GLU A 42 3.44 -7.04 25.73
C GLU A 42 4.96 -7.10 25.82
N GLN A 43 5.61 -7.94 25.02
CA GLN A 43 7.06 -8.13 25.04
C GLN A 43 7.81 -7.32 23.98
N GLU A 44 7.20 -7.08 22.84
CA GLU A 44 7.86 -6.59 21.62
C GLU A 44 7.19 -5.38 20.98
N GLU A 45 6.23 -4.72 21.64
CA GLU A 45 5.43 -3.61 21.10
C GLU A 45 6.26 -2.56 20.35
N SER A 46 7.36 -2.12 20.98
CA SER A 46 8.21 -1.07 20.45
C SER A 46 9.08 -1.50 19.25
N GLU A 47 9.16 -2.78 18.98
CA GLU A 47 9.97 -3.34 17.88
C GLU A 47 9.16 -3.60 16.62
N ILE A 48 7.82 -3.62 16.71
CA ILE A 48 6.94 -3.92 15.60
C ILE A 48 6.60 -2.64 14.85
N ASP A 49 6.90 -2.63 13.55
CA ASP A 49 6.64 -1.49 12.66
C ASP A 49 5.28 -1.61 11.95
N VAL A 50 4.85 -2.86 11.66
CA VAL A 50 3.64 -3.13 10.87
C VAL A 50 2.85 -4.28 11.49
N PHE A 51 1.54 -4.10 11.58
CA PHE A 51 0.58 -5.12 11.96
C PHE A 51 -0.30 -5.48 10.75
N LEU A 52 -0.33 -6.77 10.41
CA LEU A 52 -1.31 -7.35 9.50
C LEU A 52 -2.34 -8.06 10.35
N LEU A 53 -3.57 -7.58 10.36
CA LEU A 53 -4.61 -8.05 11.26
C LEU A 53 -5.79 -8.65 10.50
N ASP A 54 -6.08 -9.93 10.71
CA ASP A 54 -7.41 -10.42 10.36
C ASP A 54 -8.46 -9.78 11.26
N VAL A 55 -9.62 -9.47 10.67
CA VAL A 55 -10.75 -8.89 11.41
C VAL A 55 -11.46 -9.94 12.24
N TYR A 56 -11.66 -11.13 11.69
CA TYR A 56 -12.43 -12.19 12.32
C TYR A 56 -11.52 -13.29 12.85
N LEU A 57 -11.44 -13.40 14.17
CA LEU A 57 -10.62 -14.37 14.86
C LEU A 57 -11.48 -15.19 15.83
N PRO A 58 -11.16 -16.47 16.05
CA PRO A 58 -11.95 -17.33 16.93
C PRO A 58 -12.07 -16.84 18.37
N ASP A 59 -11.08 -16.07 18.85
CA ASP A 59 -10.99 -15.60 20.23
C ASP A 59 -11.10 -14.08 20.37
N GLY A 60 -11.48 -13.36 19.28
CA GLY A 60 -11.65 -11.91 19.36
C GLY A 60 -11.85 -11.23 17.99
N ASN A 61 -11.60 -9.93 17.94
CA ASN A 61 -11.81 -9.11 16.76
C ASN A 61 -10.63 -8.21 16.49
N GLY A 62 -10.16 -8.17 15.23
CA GLY A 62 -9.02 -7.36 14.80
C GLY A 62 -9.21 -5.85 15.00
N PHE A 63 -10.47 -5.35 14.99
CA PHE A 63 -10.73 -3.94 15.28
C PHE A 63 -10.43 -3.58 16.75
N ASP A 64 -10.69 -4.51 17.69
CA ASP A 64 -10.35 -4.30 19.11
C ASP A 64 -8.84 -4.29 19.30
N VAL A 65 -8.14 -5.18 18.58
CA VAL A 65 -6.67 -5.21 18.54
C VAL A 65 -6.11 -3.90 17.98
N CYS A 66 -6.69 -3.38 16.91
CA CYS A 66 -6.32 -2.09 16.34
C CYS A 66 -6.46 -0.94 17.36
N ARG A 67 -7.60 -0.86 18.05
CA ARG A 67 -7.80 0.15 19.09
C ARG A 67 -6.74 0.08 20.17
N LYS A 68 -6.44 -1.13 20.66
CA LYS A 68 -5.37 -1.34 21.65
C LYS A 68 -4.02 -0.84 21.15
N ILE A 69 -3.65 -1.13 19.90
CA ILE A 69 -2.39 -0.64 19.31
C ILE A 69 -2.40 0.90 19.26
N ARG A 70 -3.50 1.50 18.85
CA ARG A 70 -3.63 2.96 18.71
C ARG A 70 -3.59 3.73 20.03
N GLU A 71 -3.92 3.09 21.16
CA GLU A 71 -3.75 3.68 22.48
C GLU A 71 -2.30 3.97 22.85
N HIS A 72 -1.35 3.23 22.25
CA HIS A 72 0.05 3.27 22.62
C HIS A 72 0.99 3.69 21.49
N GLY A 73 0.53 3.64 20.22
CA GLY A 73 1.43 3.87 19.11
C GLY A 73 0.78 4.23 17.77
N SER A 74 1.66 4.56 16.81
CA SER A 74 1.29 4.96 15.44
C SER A 74 1.84 4.02 14.38
N GLN A 75 2.12 2.76 14.74
CA GLN A 75 2.60 1.72 13.83
C GLN A 75 1.59 1.51 12.69
N ILE A 76 2.05 0.97 11.57
CA ILE A 76 1.17 0.67 10.44
C ILE A 76 0.23 -0.48 10.78
N ILE A 77 -1.06 -0.31 10.51
CA ILE A 77 -2.07 -1.36 10.65
C ILE A 77 -2.75 -1.58 9.30
N ILE A 78 -2.64 -2.80 8.77
CA ILE A 78 -3.30 -3.22 7.54
C ILE A 78 -4.25 -4.36 7.89
N PHE A 79 -5.55 -4.18 7.63
CA PHE A 79 -6.52 -5.23 7.83
C PHE A 79 -6.55 -6.22 6.66
N LEU A 80 -6.61 -7.50 6.98
CA LEU A 80 -6.86 -8.61 6.07
C LEU A 80 -8.24 -9.19 6.42
N THR A 81 -9.19 -9.22 5.49
CA THR A 81 -10.54 -9.64 5.84
C THR A 81 -11.29 -10.27 4.70
N SER A 82 -12.19 -11.19 5.03
CA SER A 82 -13.13 -11.80 4.08
C SER A 82 -14.37 -10.93 3.85
N CYS A 83 -14.50 -9.82 4.56
CA CYS A 83 -15.66 -8.95 4.47
C CYS A 83 -15.40 -7.83 3.48
N ASP A 84 -16.22 -7.73 2.46
CA ASP A 84 -16.21 -6.70 1.40
C ASP A 84 -17.36 -5.69 1.59
N ASP A 85 -18.10 -5.78 2.71
CA ASP A 85 -19.15 -4.83 3.00
C ASP A 85 -18.57 -3.46 3.41
N GLU A 86 -19.24 -2.43 2.93
CA GLU A 86 -18.84 -1.03 3.09
C GLU A 86 -18.76 -0.61 4.58
N ASP A 87 -19.65 -1.15 5.42
CA ASP A 87 -19.69 -0.85 6.85
C ASP A 87 -18.47 -1.38 7.60
N SER A 88 -17.96 -2.55 7.23
CA SER A 88 -16.75 -3.15 7.83
C SER A 88 -15.49 -2.41 7.41
N ILE A 89 -15.42 -1.95 6.14
CA ILE A 89 -14.32 -1.12 5.65
C ILE A 89 -14.29 0.23 6.41
N ILE A 90 -15.43 0.89 6.54
CA ILE A 90 -15.55 2.16 7.29
C ILE A 90 -15.13 1.96 8.75
N LYS A 91 -15.63 0.92 9.43
CA LYS A 91 -15.21 0.60 10.80
C LYS A 91 -13.71 0.38 10.96
N GLY A 92 -13.08 -0.29 9.98
CA GLY A 92 -11.65 -0.53 9.98
C GLY A 92 -10.82 0.75 9.88
N LEU A 93 -11.26 1.69 9.06
CA LEU A 93 -10.63 3.00 8.92
C LEU A 93 -10.91 3.89 10.15
N ASP A 94 -12.13 3.87 10.67
CA ASP A 94 -12.52 4.65 11.86
C ASP A 94 -11.80 4.22 13.14
N CYS A 95 -11.43 2.92 13.27
CA CYS A 95 -10.62 2.45 14.40
C CYS A 95 -9.12 2.78 14.26
N GLY A 96 -8.72 3.43 13.15
CA GLY A 96 -7.35 3.90 12.94
C GLY A 96 -6.49 2.99 12.06
N GLY A 97 -7.06 2.09 11.29
CA GLY A 97 -6.34 1.32 10.27
C GLY A 97 -5.76 2.21 9.16
N ASP A 98 -4.60 1.85 8.65
CA ASP A 98 -3.92 2.60 7.58
C ASP A 98 -4.28 2.08 6.18
N ASP A 99 -4.64 0.81 6.06
CA ASP A 99 -5.08 0.18 4.81
C ASP A 99 -5.96 -1.05 5.09
N TYR A 100 -6.64 -1.51 4.03
CA TYR A 100 -7.60 -2.60 4.11
C TYR A 100 -7.51 -3.48 2.86
N VAL A 101 -7.36 -4.79 3.04
CA VAL A 101 -7.18 -5.76 1.95
C VAL A 101 -8.19 -6.89 2.09
N VAL A 102 -9.07 -7.00 1.08
CA VAL A 102 -10.12 -8.02 1.06
C VAL A 102 -9.56 -9.37 0.56
N LYS A 103 -9.88 -10.44 1.28
CA LYS A 103 -9.63 -11.82 0.87
C LYS A 103 -10.65 -12.28 -0.20
N PRO A 104 -10.25 -13.02 -1.25
CA PRO A 104 -8.90 -13.48 -1.55
C PRO A 104 -8.05 -12.38 -2.20
N PHE A 105 -6.84 -12.18 -1.72
CA PHE A 105 -5.91 -11.19 -2.25
C PHE A 105 -4.71 -11.83 -2.97
N ARG A 106 -4.10 -11.06 -3.85
CA ARG A 106 -2.82 -11.45 -4.44
C ARG A 106 -1.69 -11.04 -3.50
N VAL A 107 -0.82 -11.97 -3.14
CA VAL A 107 0.29 -11.69 -2.22
C VAL A 107 1.18 -10.55 -2.71
N ALA A 108 1.44 -10.47 -4.02
CA ALA A 108 2.19 -9.36 -4.61
C ALA A 108 1.53 -7.98 -4.36
N GLU A 109 0.20 -7.93 -4.35
CA GLU A 109 -0.56 -6.71 -4.03
C GLU A 109 -0.38 -6.33 -2.57
N LEU A 110 -0.56 -7.28 -1.64
CA LEU A 110 -0.37 -7.05 -0.21
C LEU A 110 1.05 -6.57 0.10
N VAL A 111 2.07 -7.23 -0.44
CA VAL A 111 3.48 -6.80 -0.27
C VAL A 111 3.68 -5.37 -0.77
N SER A 112 3.11 -5.01 -1.92
CA SER A 112 3.22 -3.64 -2.45
C SER A 112 2.56 -2.61 -1.53
N ARG A 113 1.42 -2.94 -0.91
CA ARG A 113 0.72 -2.09 0.06
C ARG A 113 1.53 -1.94 1.35
N ILE A 114 2.10 -3.03 1.87
CA ILE A 114 3.01 -2.99 3.02
C ILE A 114 4.19 -2.07 2.73
N MET A 115 4.87 -2.26 1.60
CA MET A 115 6.01 -1.43 1.21
C MET A 115 5.66 0.05 1.07
N ALA A 116 4.47 0.37 0.55
CA ALA A 116 4.00 1.75 0.42
C ALA A 116 3.77 2.39 1.79
N ASN A 117 3.16 1.66 2.71
CA ASN A 117 2.92 2.15 4.07
C ASN A 117 4.22 2.26 4.89
N VAL A 118 5.13 1.27 4.81
CA VAL A 118 6.43 1.28 5.48
C VAL A 118 7.27 2.48 5.05
N ARG A 119 7.31 2.82 3.75
CA ARG A 119 8.00 4.03 3.29
C ARG A 119 7.48 5.30 3.94
N ARG A 120 6.17 5.38 4.19
CA ARG A 120 5.54 6.56 4.81
C ARG A 120 6.00 6.78 6.25
N ILE A 121 6.28 5.70 7.01
CA ILE A 121 6.70 5.78 8.44
C ILE A 121 8.21 5.82 8.62
N SER A 122 8.97 5.09 7.79
CA SER A 122 10.43 4.93 7.97
C SER A 122 11.22 6.23 7.86
N GLY A 123 10.57 7.41 7.75
CA GLY A 123 11.29 8.66 7.52
C GLY A 123 12.23 8.59 6.30
N GLY A 124 12.21 7.45 5.63
CA GLY A 124 12.80 7.23 4.35
C GLY A 124 12.11 8.17 3.39
N THR A 125 12.79 9.20 3.02
CA THR A 125 12.44 10.31 2.18
C THR A 125 11.13 10.03 1.43
N ASP A 126 10.09 10.85 1.67
CA ASP A 126 8.90 10.97 0.79
C ASP A 126 9.35 11.21 -0.69
N ILE A 127 10.59 10.86 -0.97
CA ILE A 127 11.31 11.09 -2.22
C ILE A 127 11.60 9.73 -2.88
N TYR A 128 10.90 9.48 -3.97
CA TYR A 128 11.26 8.40 -4.88
C TYR A 128 12.32 8.87 -5.87
N LYS A 129 13.37 8.06 -6.10
CA LYS A 129 14.42 8.34 -7.09
C LYS A 129 14.55 7.19 -8.07
N ASP A 130 14.69 7.52 -9.35
CA ASP A 130 14.89 6.58 -10.45
C ASP A 130 15.68 7.27 -11.56
N GLY A 131 17.00 7.05 -11.58
CA GLY A 131 17.92 7.81 -12.44
C GLY A 131 17.85 9.31 -12.14
N THR A 132 17.57 10.09 -13.16
CA THR A 132 17.41 11.55 -13.06
C THR A 132 16.04 12.01 -12.57
N LEU A 133 15.06 11.09 -12.39
CA LEU A 133 13.74 11.40 -11.86
C LEU A 133 13.74 11.38 -10.34
N THR A 134 13.24 12.45 -9.73
CA THR A 134 12.98 12.55 -8.29
C THR A 134 11.53 12.97 -8.07
N VAL A 135 10.79 12.21 -7.28
CA VAL A 135 9.40 12.52 -6.88
C VAL A 135 9.35 12.70 -5.39
N ASP A 136 9.00 13.89 -4.94
CA ASP A 136 8.76 14.22 -3.53
C ASP A 136 7.25 14.13 -3.26
N PHE A 137 6.83 13.06 -2.56
CA PHE A 137 5.42 12.82 -2.26
C PHE A 137 4.87 13.78 -1.20
N LYS A 138 5.72 14.24 -0.28
CA LYS A 138 5.34 15.17 0.77
C LYS A 138 5.02 16.56 0.19
N ASN A 139 5.92 17.07 -0.63
CA ASN A 139 5.78 18.39 -1.25
C ASN A 139 5.04 18.34 -2.59
N LYS A 140 4.62 17.13 -3.04
CA LYS A 140 3.93 16.88 -4.33
C LYS A 140 4.68 17.50 -5.50
N SER A 141 6.00 17.38 -5.50
CA SER A 141 6.88 17.93 -6.52
C SER A 141 7.62 16.83 -7.29
N ILE A 142 7.90 17.10 -8.56
CA ILE A 142 8.61 16.19 -9.44
C ILE A 142 9.76 16.96 -10.08
N MET A 143 10.95 16.37 -10.02
CA MET A 143 12.15 16.86 -10.69
C MET A 143 12.63 15.79 -11.67
N HIS A 144 13.01 16.17 -12.87
CA HIS A 144 13.66 15.31 -13.86
C HIS A 144 14.81 16.07 -14.53
N ALA A 145 16.01 15.52 -14.43
CA ALA A 145 17.25 16.17 -14.93
C ALA A 145 17.34 17.65 -14.46
N ASP A 146 17.17 17.87 -13.14
CA ASP A 146 17.20 19.18 -12.47
C ASP A 146 16.11 20.19 -12.91
N LYS A 147 15.14 19.74 -13.69
CA LYS A 147 13.98 20.56 -14.07
C LYS A 147 12.73 20.12 -13.34
N GLN A 148 12.01 21.10 -12.81
CA GLN A 148 10.72 20.83 -12.16
C GLN A 148 9.67 20.50 -13.23
N ILE A 149 8.94 19.40 -13.04
CA ILE A 149 7.81 19.01 -13.87
C ILE A 149 6.51 19.45 -13.19
N SER A 150 5.75 20.29 -13.87
CA SER A 150 4.43 20.70 -13.39
C SER A 150 3.39 19.65 -13.73
N VAL A 151 2.70 19.14 -12.69
CA VAL A 151 1.61 18.17 -12.82
C VAL A 151 0.37 18.64 -12.08
N SER A 152 -0.79 18.25 -12.58
CA SER A 152 -2.06 18.48 -11.85
C SER A 152 -2.16 17.53 -10.65
N PRO A 153 -3.04 17.82 -9.66
CA PRO A 153 -3.30 16.91 -8.54
C PRO A 153 -3.70 15.50 -8.99
N THR A 154 -4.49 15.39 -10.05
CA THR A 154 -4.91 14.10 -10.63
C THR A 154 -3.75 13.34 -11.26
N GLU A 155 -2.89 14.04 -12.03
CA GLU A 155 -1.67 13.44 -12.61
C GLU A 155 -0.72 12.96 -11.51
N PHE A 156 -0.54 13.76 -10.47
CA PHE A 156 0.31 13.37 -9.33
C PHE A 156 -0.23 12.14 -8.62
N HIS A 157 -1.54 12.05 -8.41
CA HIS A 157 -2.15 10.89 -7.75
C HIS A 157 -2.04 9.62 -8.60
N VAL A 158 -2.23 9.71 -9.91
CA VAL A 158 -2.00 8.57 -10.83
C VAL A 158 -0.53 8.13 -10.79
N LEU A 159 0.41 9.07 -10.73
CA LEU A 159 1.84 8.78 -10.57
C LEU A 159 2.13 8.07 -9.25
N GLU A 160 1.56 8.55 -8.16
CA GLU A 160 1.68 7.95 -6.82
C GLU A 160 1.18 6.50 -6.82
N ILE A 161 0.02 6.23 -7.42
CA ILE A 161 -0.52 4.87 -7.56
C ILE A 161 0.46 3.97 -8.34
N LEU A 162 1.01 4.45 -9.43
CA LEU A 162 1.92 3.71 -10.29
C LEU A 162 3.25 3.39 -9.59
N ILE A 163 3.88 4.38 -8.95
CA ILE A 163 5.15 4.20 -8.25
C ILE A 163 4.98 3.26 -7.06
N ASN A 164 3.87 3.39 -6.32
CA ASN A 164 3.58 2.50 -5.20
C ASN A 164 3.34 1.03 -5.62
N ASN A 165 3.04 0.79 -6.89
CA ASN A 165 2.90 -0.53 -7.48
C ASN A 165 3.99 -0.81 -8.53
N LYS A 166 5.21 -0.28 -8.34
CA LYS A 166 6.32 -0.46 -9.28
C LYS A 166 6.54 -1.93 -9.67
N GLY A 167 6.65 -2.18 -10.98
CA GLY A 167 6.82 -3.51 -11.55
C GLY A 167 5.52 -4.32 -11.70
N LEU A 168 4.42 -3.90 -11.07
CA LEU A 168 3.12 -4.56 -11.16
C LEU A 168 2.21 -3.86 -12.19
N ILE A 169 1.30 -4.64 -12.78
CA ILE A 169 0.27 -4.09 -13.65
C ILE A 169 -0.86 -3.57 -12.76
N VAL A 170 -1.09 -2.26 -12.77
CA VAL A 170 -2.23 -1.64 -12.11
C VAL A 170 -3.40 -1.62 -13.09
N ARG A 171 -4.47 -2.31 -12.76
CA ARG A 171 -5.68 -2.38 -13.60
C ARG A 171 -6.41 -1.06 -13.59
N ARG A 172 -7.20 -0.80 -14.66
CA ARG A 172 -7.99 0.44 -14.79
C ARG A 172 -8.97 0.60 -13.62
N ASP A 173 -9.66 -0.48 -13.25
CA ASP A 173 -10.61 -0.49 -12.13
C ASP A 173 -9.97 -0.05 -10.80
N THR A 174 -8.72 -0.47 -10.55
CA THR A 174 -7.95 -0.05 -9.37
C THR A 174 -7.70 1.46 -9.34
N PHE A 175 -7.45 2.08 -10.50
CA PHE A 175 -7.33 3.54 -10.56
C PHE A 175 -8.66 4.23 -10.25
N PHE A 176 -9.76 3.74 -10.81
CA PHE A 176 -11.09 4.32 -10.58
C PHE A 176 -11.47 4.24 -9.11
N GLN A 177 -11.29 3.10 -8.47
CA GLN A 177 -11.57 2.92 -7.06
C GLN A 177 -10.74 3.88 -6.19
N LYS A 178 -9.41 3.92 -6.36
CA LYS A 178 -8.52 4.80 -5.59
C LYS A 178 -8.75 6.30 -5.86
N MET A 179 -9.19 6.67 -7.05
CA MET A 179 -9.53 8.05 -7.39
C MET A 179 -10.89 8.45 -6.83
N TRP A 180 -11.87 7.54 -6.81
CA TRP A 180 -13.16 7.73 -6.16
C TRP A 180 -12.99 7.96 -4.65
N ASP A 181 -12.24 7.08 -3.98
CA ASP A 181 -11.98 7.16 -2.53
C ASP A 181 -11.38 8.52 -2.10
N ARG A 182 -10.60 9.14 -2.99
CA ARG A 182 -9.92 10.41 -2.67
C ARG A 182 -10.69 11.67 -3.06
N TYR A 183 -11.48 11.64 -4.12
CA TYR A 183 -12.10 12.84 -4.70
C TYR A 183 -13.63 12.81 -4.70
N GLY A 184 -14.27 11.69 -4.38
CA GLY A 184 -15.72 11.53 -4.37
C GLY A 184 -16.39 11.75 -5.73
N THR A 185 -15.63 11.79 -6.83
CA THR A 185 -16.11 12.06 -8.18
C THR A 185 -15.83 10.89 -9.12
N PHE A 186 -16.82 10.55 -9.93
CA PHE A 186 -16.69 9.50 -10.93
C PHE A 186 -15.65 9.92 -11.99
N VAL A 187 -14.59 9.12 -12.15
CA VAL A 187 -13.57 9.36 -13.17
C VAL A 187 -13.89 8.48 -14.36
N GLU A 188 -14.25 9.11 -15.47
CA GLU A 188 -14.50 8.39 -16.72
C GLU A 188 -13.21 7.74 -17.27
N ASP A 189 -13.36 6.62 -17.98
CA ASP A 189 -12.27 5.87 -18.59
C ASP A 189 -11.38 6.72 -19.52
N ASN A 190 -11.96 7.65 -20.23
CA ASN A 190 -11.25 8.62 -21.07
C ASN A 190 -10.33 9.54 -20.25
N THR A 191 -10.75 9.94 -19.06
CA THR A 191 -9.97 10.83 -18.18
C THR A 191 -8.67 10.16 -17.73
N LEU A 192 -8.72 8.87 -17.33
CA LEU A 192 -7.52 8.13 -16.96
C LEU A 192 -6.54 8.00 -18.13
N THR A 193 -7.06 7.68 -19.32
CA THR A 193 -6.23 7.53 -20.54
C THR A 193 -5.51 8.84 -20.90
N VAL A 194 -6.23 9.97 -20.85
CA VAL A 194 -5.67 11.29 -21.11
C VAL A 194 -4.65 11.67 -20.03
N THR A 195 -4.95 11.40 -18.75
CA THR A 195 -4.04 11.69 -17.62
C THR A 195 -2.73 10.93 -17.76
N VAL A 196 -2.79 9.62 -18.04
CA VAL A 196 -1.58 8.80 -18.24
C VAL A 196 -0.80 9.25 -19.48
N SER A 197 -1.48 9.60 -20.58
CA SER A 197 -0.81 10.12 -21.77
C SER A 197 -0.05 11.42 -21.49
N ARG A 198 -0.66 12.35 -20.75
CA ARG A 198 -0.02 13.61 -20.32
C ARG A 198 1.18 13.35 -19.40
N LEU A 199 1.05 12.42 -18.45
CA LEU A 199 2.16 12.03 -17.58
C LEU A 199 3.33 11.45 -18.39
N LYS A 200 3.09 10.54 -19.33
CA LYS A 200 4.12 10.00 -20.22
C LYS A 200 4.87 11.10 -20.95
N THR A 201 4.15 12.05 -21.51
CA THR A 201 4.77 13.18 -22.24
C THR A 201 5.62 14.06 -21.31
N LYS A 202 5.15 14.32 -20.10
CA LYS A 202 5.83 15.19 -19.13
C LYS A 202 7.06 14.50 -18.52
N LEU A 203 6.98 13.21 -18.20
CA LEU A 203 8.08 12.44 -17.63
C LEU A 203 9.15 12.08 -18.65
N GLY A 204 8.77 11.92 -19.93
CA GLY A 204 9.70 11.45 -20.97
C GLY A 204 10.14 9.99 -20.76
N ASN A 205 11.37 9.70 -21.11
CA ASN A 205 11.99 8.39 -20.96
C ASN A 205 13.05 8.41 -19.86
N ARG A 206 13.39 7.23 -19.38
CA ARG A 206 14.54 6.97 -18.50
C ARG A 206 15.84 7.20 -19.23
N ASP A 207 16.93 7.24 -18.47
CA ASP A 207 18.29 7.37 -19.01
C ASP A 207 18.67 6.19 -19.94
N ASP A 208 18.04 5.04 -19.76
CA ASP A 208 18.21 3.84 -20.61
C ASP A 208 17.30 3.82 -21.86
N GLY A 209 16.55 4.90 -22.10
CA GLY A 209 15.62 5.07 -23.23
C GLY A 209 14.26 4.41 -23.06
N ARG A 210 14.02 3.64 -21.99
CA ARG A 210 12.71 3.02 -21.72
C ARG A 210 11.74 4.03 -21.15
N ALA A 211 10.46 3.86 -21.43
CA ALA A 211 9.40 4.67 -20.82
C ALA A 211 9.23 4.33 -19.34
N TYR A 212 8.99 5.35 -18.49
CA TYR A 212 8.62 5.14 -17.09
C TYR A 212 7.31 4.39 -16.95
N ILE A 213 6.33 4.72 -17.81
CA ILE A 213 4.98 4.13 -17.76
C ILE A 213 4.76 3.32 -19.03
N GLU A 214 4.46 2.04 -18.87
CA GLU A 214 4.06 1.14 -19.95
C GLU A 214 2.55 0.99 -19.97
N THR A 215 1.95 0.94 -21.19
CA THR A 215 0.54 0.62 -21.37
C THR A 215 0.39 -0.86 -21.67
N ILE A 216 -0.33 -1.58 -20.83
CA ILE A 216 -0.73 -2.97 -21.08
C ILE A 216 -2.13 -2.94 -21.69
N ARG A 217 -2.19 -3.13 -23.02
CA ARG A 217 -3.44 -2.98 -23.78
C ARG A 217 -4.57 -3.82 -23.20
N GLY A 218 -5.73 -3.22 -23.03
CA GLY A 218 -6.94 -3.87 -22.50
C GLY A 218 -6.91 -4.17 -20.99
N ILE A 219 -5.79 -3.89 -20.26
CA ILE A 219 -5.65 -4.25 -18.85
C ILE A 219 -5.42 -3.02 -17.98
N GLY A 220 -4.38 -2.23 -18.27
CA GLY A 220 -4.02 -1.11 -17.42
C GLY A 220 -2.63 -0.55 -17.70
N TYR A 221 -1.91 -0.14 -16.67
CA TYR A 221 -0.61 0.50 -16.77
C TYR A 221 0.38 -0.10 -15.78
N ARG A 222 1.67 -0.03 -16.10
CA ARG A 222 2.78 -0.47 -15.27
C ARG A 222 3.83 0.62 -15.18
N TRP A 223 4.35 0.85 -13.97
CA TRP A 223 5.58 1.59 -13.76
C TRP A 223 6.76 0.63 -13.89
N ASN A 224 7.71 0.91 -14.78
CA ASN A 224 8.86 0.04 -15.02
C ASN A 224 9.93 0.20 -13.96
#